data_6b49c655dd39507a71a4ddeab2f86f20
#
_entry.id   6b49c655dd39507a71a4ddeab2f86f20
#
_cell.length_a   1.000
_cell.length_b   1.000
_cell.length_c   1.000
_cell.angle_alpha   90.00
_cell.angle_beta   90.00
_cell.angle_gamma   90.00
#
_symmetry.space_group_name_H-M   'P 1'
#
loop_
_entity.id
_entity.type
_entity.pdbx_description
1 polymer ?
#
loop_
_entity_poly.entity_id
_entity_poly.type
_entity_poly.pdbx_seq_one_letter_code
_entity_poly.pdbx_strand_id
1 'polypeptide(L)'
;MTTPYVIGIGNAVMDVISPTDDARLEALGVRKGIMQLIERERSEYLMAAQADDHGPGRARSKLVPGGSVANTLAGIGMLGLRTAFIGRVADDPLGLSYAEQTEAAGTVFVNPPVAGDQLPTSRSIILVTPDGERSMSTYLGISAELGPDDVNPAVFQGAGWLFLEGYLFDKPKGKEAFLKAARSCHEAGGQAGIALSDPFCVDRHRADFRRLVAGPMDYVIGNVHEWQSLYQVADLEEALRLASADCGTVICTRSGDDAILIRDGERLTAPVHRVVPVDATGAGDQFAAGLIYGLALGVPLAVAGRMGCIAAAEVIGHVGPRPERDLRADFRAEGLI
;
A
#
# COMPACT_ATOMS: atom_id res chain seq x y z
N MET A 1 -17.31 18.28 14.87
CA MET A 1 -16.91 16.86 14.64
C MET A 1 -15.40 16.86 14.49
N THR A 2 -14.68 16.00 15.20
CA THR A 2 -13.24 15.84 15.00
C THR A 2 -12.99 15.23 13.63
N THR A 3 -12.01 15.73 12.89
CA THR A 3 -11.61 15.18 11.58
C THR A 3 -11.26 13.71 11.73
N PRO A 4 -11.83 12.78 10.94
CA PRO A 4 -11.45 11.38 10.97
C PRO A 4 -9.94 11.21 10.86
N TYR A 5 -9.41 10.23 11.58
CA TYR A 5 -7.99 9.94 11.66
C TYR A 5 -7.74 8.52 11.15
N VAL A 6 -6.84 8.37 10.18
CA VAL A 6 -6.50 7.09 9.56
C VAL A 6 -5.10 6.70 9.94
N ILE A 7 -4.93 5.51 10.48
CA ILE A 7 -3.64 4.90 10.80
C ILE A 7 -3.37 3.79 9.81
N GLY A 8 -2.14 3.71 9.30
CA GLY A 8 -1.70 2.60 8.48
C GLY A 8 -0.49 1.89 9.06
N ILE A 9 -0.40 0.58 8.84
CA ILE A 9 0.76 -0.25 9.17
C ILE A 9 1.23 -0.99 7.94
N GLY A 10 2.50 -0.86 7.60
CA GLY A 10 3.06 -1.53 6.44
C GLY A 10 4.58 -1.41 6.35
N ASN A 11 5.13 -1.94 5.27
CA ASN A 11 6.55 -1.84 4.99
C ASN A 11 6.96 -0.40 4.63
N ALA A 12 7.90 0.16 5.37
CA ALA A 12 8.52 1.44 5.07
C ALA A 12 9.68 1.21 4.08
N VAL A 13 9.44 1.37 2.79
CA VAL A 13 10.40 1.07 1.72
C VAL A 13 10.78 2.34 0.99
N MET A 14 12.06 2.71 0.99
CA MET A 14 12.54 3.84 0.17
C MET A 14 12.68 3.41 -1.29
N ASP A 15 11.95 4.02 -2.19
CA ASP A 15 12.09 3.85 -3.63
C ASP A 15 13.28 4.66 -4.14
N VAL A 16 14.24 3.97 -4.74
CA VAL A 16 15.44 4.55 -5.38
C VAL A 16 15.25 4.44 -6.89
N ILE A 17 14.72 5.49 -7.49
CA ILE A 17 14.30 5.49 -8.89
C ILE A 17 15.40 6.07 -9.78
N SER A 18 15.85 5.29 -10.74
CA SER A 18 16.92 5.70 -11.69
C SER A 18 16.53 5.37 -13.11
N PRO A 19 16.77 6.28 -14.07
CA PRO A 19 16.68 5.95 -15.49
C PRO A 19 17.79 4.94 -15.85
N THR A 20 17.48 4.04 -16.77
CA THR A 20 18.43 3.03 -17.28
C THR A 20 18.13 2.70 -18.73
N ASP A 21 18.89 1.77 -19.30
CA ASP A 21 18.64 1.16 -20.61
C ASP A 21 18.70 -0.36 -20.53
N ASP A 22 18.26 -1.06 -21.58
CA ASP A 22 18.21 -2.52 -21.63
C ASP A 22 19.61 -3.16 -21.46
N ALA A 23 20.64 -2.54 -22.04
CA ALA A 23 22.01 -3.04 -21.92
C ALA A 23 22.51 -2.98 -20.48
N ARG A 24 22.16 -1.92 -19.76
CA ARG A 24 22.50 -1.77 -18.34
C ARG A 24 21.72 -2.74 -17.47
N LEU A 25 20.42 -3.00 -17.73
CA LEU A 25 19.65 -4.02 -17.04
C LEU A 25 20.30 -5.40 -17.18
N GLU A 26 20.72 -5.76 -18.42
CA GLU A 26 21.40 -7.02 -18.69
C GLU A 26 22.75 -7.09 -17.96
N ALA A 27 23.57 -6.04 -18.03
CA ALA A 27 24.85 -5.98 -17.33
C ALA A 27 24.73 -6.08 -15.82
N LEU A 28 23.64 -5.54 -15.24
CA LEU A 28 23.32 -5.66 -13.82
C LEU A 28 22.62 -6.98 -13.48
N GLY A 29 22.24 -7.82 -14.45
CA GLY A 29 21.49 -9.04 -14.23
C GLY A 29 20.12 -8.79 -13.61
N VAL A 30 19.45 -7.70 -13.99
CA VAL A 30 18.10 -7.34 -13.54
C VAL A 30 17.10 -7.71 -14.63
N ARG A 31 16.07 -8.47 -14.26
CA ARG A 31 15.01 -8.85 -15.21
C ARG A 31 14.07 -7.68 -15.44
N LYS A 32 13.87 -7.33 -16.71
CA LYS A 32 13.02 -6.20 -17.12
C LYS A 32 11.55 -6.42 -16.74
N GLY A 33 10.89 -5.37 -16.28
CA GLY A 33 9.44 -5.28 -16.12
C GLY A 33 8.86 -6.06 -14.94
N ILE A 34 9.70 -6.57 -14.02
CA ILE A 34 9.21 -7.33 -12.87
C ILE A 34 9.72 -6.78 -11.54
N MET A 35 8.95 -7.07 -10.48
CA MET A 35 9.40 -6.92 -9.11
C MET A 35 9.96 -8.24 -8.60
N GLN A 36 11.09 -8.18 -7.91
CA GLN A 36 11.70 -9.31 -7.24
C GLN A 36 12.23 -8.91 -5.86
N LEU A 37 12.07 -9.79 -4.88
CA LEU A 37 12.75 -9.65 -3.60
C LEU A 37 14.20 -10.08 -3.77
N ILE A 38 15.10 -9.33 -3.14
CA ILE A 38 16.54 -9.57 -3.18
C ILE A 38 17.13 -9.55 -1.77
N GLU A 39 18.28 -10.21 -1.62
CA GLU A 39 19.06 -10.21 -0.39
C GLU A 39 19.91 -8.94 -0.25
N ARG A 40 20.45 -8.72 0.95
CA ARG A 40 21.21 -7.53 1.33
C ARG A 40 22.38 -7.26 0.39
N GLU A 41 23.21 -8.25 0.15
CA GLU A 41 24.43 -8.14 -0.68
C GLU A 41 24.08 -7.69 -2.10
N ARG A 42 22.98 -8.25 -2.65
CA ARG A 42 22.49 -7.86 -3.98
C ARG A 42 21.99 -6.42 -4.00
N SER A 43 21.30 -6.02 -2.96
CA SER A 43 20.82 -4.64 -2.81
C SER A 43 21.99 -3.65 -2.70
N GLU A 44 23.00 -3.95 -1.90
CA GLU A 44 24.19 -3.11 -1.73
C GLU A 44 24.97 -3.00 -3.06
N TYR A 45 25.11 -4.12 -3.80
CA TYR A 45 25.71 -4.11 -5.13
C TYR A 45 24.96 -3.17 -6.09
N LEU A 46 23.63 -3.28 -6.18
CA LEU A 46 22.84 -2.46 -7.06
C LEU A 46 22.87 -0.97 -6.66
N MET A 47 22.87 -0.67 -5.36
CA MET A 47 23.01 0.71 -4.86
C MET A 47 24.36 1.31 -5.24
N ALA A 48 25.46 0.57 -5.06
CA ALA A 48 26.79 1.01 -5.47
C ALA A 48 26.86 1.25 -6.99
N ALA A 49 26.31 0.34 -7.77
CA ALA A 49 26.25 0.47 -9.22
C ALA A 49 25.44 1.71 -9.69
N GLN A 50 24.45 2.18 -8.91
CA GLN A 50 23.75 3.44 -9.19
C GLN A 50 24.58 4.66 -8.78
N ALA A 51 25.32 4.57 -7.66
CA ALA A 51 26.19 5.66 -7.19
C ALA A 51 27.37 5.92 -8.13
N ASP A 52 27.89 4.88 -8.76
CA ASP A 52 29.03 4.96 -9.70
C ASP A 52 28.63 5.47 -11.09
N ASP A 53 27.33 5.53 -11.39
CA ASP A 53 26.81 5.88 -12.70
C ASP A 53 26.68 7.41 -12.89
N HIS A 54 27.79 8.12 -12.74
CA HIS A 54 27.89 9.58 -12.88
C HIS A 54 28.26 10.05 -14.30
N GLY A 55 27.93 9.28 -15.33
CA GLY A 55 28.20 9.66 -16.72
C GLY A 55 27.56 11.00 -17.10
N PRO A 56 28.18 11.79 -18.00
CA PRO A 56 27.58 13.04 -18.48
C PRO A 56 26.19 12.78 -19.06
N GLY A 57 25.17 13.49 -18.55
CA GLY A 57 23.78 13.38 -19.02
C GLY A 57 22.91 12.35 -18.31
N ARG A 58 23.40 11.63 -17.30
CA ARG A 58 22.56 10.75 -16.48
C ARG A 58 21.99 11.47 -15.27
N ALA A 59 20.68 11.34 -15.09
CA ALA A 59 19.98 11.92 -13.96
C ALA A 59 20.33 11.16 -12.66
N ARG A 60 20.45 11.91 -11.56
CA ARG A 60 20.61 11.30 -10.22
C ARG A 60 19.38 10.49 -9.86
N SER A 61 19.59 9.43 -9.06
CA SER A 61 18.48 8.67 -8.50
C SER A 61 17.56 9.58 -7.68
N LYS A 62 16.25 9.43 -7.88
CA LYS A 62 15.23 10.10 -7.07
C LYS A 62 14.87 9.18 -5.90
N LEU A 63 14.92 9.73 -4.69
CA LEU A 63 14.48 9.04 -3.47
C LEU A 63 13.05 9.44 -3.15
N VAL A 64 12.15 8.46 -3.02
CA VAL A 64 10.73 8.69 -2.72
C VAL A 64 10.29 7.68 -1.67
N PRO A 65 9.66 8.10 -0.57
CA PRO A 65 9.03 7.15 0.34
C PRO A 65 7.98 6.32 -0.40
N GLY A 66 8.19 5.01 -0.45
CA GLY A 66 7.30 4.03 -1.04
C GLY A 66 6.70 3.09 0.03
N GLY A 67 6.12 2.01 -0.42
CA GLY A 67 5.32 1.08 0.36
C GLY A 67 3.83 1.31 0.17
N SER A 68 3.06 0.22 0.01
CA SER A 68 1.63 0.27 -0.35
C SER A 68 0.82 1.12 0.63
N VAL A 69 0.93 0.86 1.94
CA VAL A 69 0.22 1.66 2.96
C VAL A 69 0.68 3.11 2.96
N ALA A 70 1.97 3.39 2.81
CA ALA A 70 2.47 4.76 2.78
C ALA A 70 1.91 5.55 1.58
N ASN A 71 1.78 4.91 0.42
CA ASN A 71 1.13 5.51 -0.76
C ASN A 71 -0.36 5.77 -0.53
N THR A 72 -1.07 4.81 0.08
CA THR A 72 -2.48 4.96 0.47
C THR A 72 -2.68 6.14 1.43
N LEU A 73 -1.85 6.22 2.48
CA LEU A 73 -1.92 7.31 3.47
C LEU A 73 -1.58 8.67 2.85
N ALA A 74 -0.62 8.72 1.92
CA ALA A 74 -0.32 9.95 1.19
C ALA A 74 -1.54 10.44 0.39
N GLY A 75 -2.23 9.54 -0.32
CA GLY A 75 -3.48 9.87 -1.01
C GLY A 75 -4.58 10.37 -0.07
N ILE A 76 -4.77 9.69 1.07
CA ILE A 76 -5.74 10.12 2.10
C ILE A 76 -5.37 11.48 2.69
N GLY A 77 -4.09 11.73 2.94
CA GLY A 77 -3.59 13.01 3.44
C GLY A 77 -3.85 14.15 2.45
N MET A 78 -3.61 13.94 1.16
CA MET A 78 -3.92 14.90 0.08
C MET A 78 -5.44 15.21 0.00
N LEU A 79 -6.29 14.25 0.36
CA LEU A 79 -7.74 14.44 0.48
C LEU A 79 -8.14 15.22 1.75
N GLY A 80 -7.18 15.51 2.65
CA GLY A 80 -7.36 16.39 3.81
C GLY A 80 -7.72 15.69 5.12
N LEU A 81 -7.62 14.36 5.21
CA LEU A 81 -7.71 13.66 6.49
C LEU A 81 -6.35 13.60 7.17
N ARG A 82 -6.35 13.51 8.51
CA ARG A 82 -5.14 13.26 9.28
C ARG A 82 -4.73 11.81 9.11
N THR A 83 -3.43 11.58 8.88
CA THR A 83 -2.87 10.23 8.69
C THR A 83 -1.68 10.02 9.61
N ALA A 84 -1.49 8.75 10.04
CA ALA A 84 -0.29 8.31 10.73
C ALA A 84 0.17 6.95 10.19
N PHE A 85 1.47 6.78 10.08
CA PHE A 85 2.09 5.58 9.56
C PHE A 85 2.95 4.91 10.63
N ILE A 86 2.63 3.67 10.95
CA ILE A 86 3.43 2.77 11.77
C ILE A 86 4.28 1.95 10.82
N GLY A 87 5.56 2.25 10.75
CA GLY A 87 6.55 1.60 9.92
C GLY A 87 7.88 1.54 10.64
N ARG A 88 8.84 0.77 10.14
CA ARG A 88 10.15 0.62 10.76
C ARG A 88 11.25 0.96 9.77
N VAL A 89 12.08 1.96 10.12
CA VAL A 89 13.27 2.38 9.38
C VAL A 89 14.48 2.39 10.31
N ALA A 90 15.68 2.25 9.76
CA ALA A 90 16.92 2.37 10.52
C ALA A 90 17.31 3.86 10.68
N ASP A 91 18.14 4.16 11.68
CA ASP A 91 18.81 5.43 11.82
C ASP A 91 20.00 5.52 10.83
N ASP A 92 19.65 5.47 9.54
CA ASP A 92 20.55 5.62 8.40
C ASP A 92 20.03 6.73 7.45
N PRO A 93 20.83 7.19 6.47
CA PRO A 93 20.42 8.29 5.60
C PRO A 93 19.10 8.04 4.85
N LEU A 94 18.78 6.79 4.48
CA LEU A 94 17.52 6.46 3.80
C LEU A 94 16.36 6.51 4.78
N GLY A 95 16.53 6.00 6.00
CA GLY A 95 15.48 5.98 7.02
C GLY A 95 15.14 7.38 7.54
N LEU A 96 16.15 8.20 7.80
CA LEU A 96 15.95 9.60 8.17
C LEU A 96 15.21 10.36 7.07
N SER A 97 15.64 10.19 5.81
CA SER A 97 14.97 10.80 4.66
C SER A 97 13.55 10.29 4.46
N TYR A 98 13.29 8.99 4.73
CA TYR A 98 11.95 8.42 4.68
C TYR A 98 11.00 9.07 5.68
N ALA A 99 11.43 9.17 6.93
CA ALA A 99 10.64 9.78 8.00
C ALA A 99 10.36 11.27 7.70
N GLU A 100 11.40 12.04 7.36
CA GLU A 100 11.28 13.46 7.02
C GLU A 100 10.32 13.71 5.84
N GLN A 101 10.45 12.97 4.74
CA GLN A 101 9.59 13.14 3.57
C GLN A 101 8.14 12.68 3.84
N THR A 102 7.94 11.65 4.68
CA THR A 102 6.60 11.21 5.09
C THR A 102 5.90 12.28 5.91
N GLU A 103 6.61 12.90 6.85
CA GLU A 103 6.09 14.00 7.66
C GLU A 103 5.84 15.28 6.83
N ALA A 104 6.75 15.60 5.91
CA ALA A 104 6.59 16.73 4.99
C ALA A 104 5.36 16.55 4.07
N ALA A 105 4.98 15.31 3.76
CA ALA A 105 3.75 14.98 3.03
C ALA A 105 2.49 15.01 3.90
N GLY A 106 2.59 15.35 5.19
CA GLY A 106 1.46 15.49 6.11
C GLY A 106 1.02 14.21 6.83
N THR A 107 1.78 13.12 6.70
CA THR A 107 1.56 11.87 7.45
C THR A 107 2.51 11.78 8.64
N VAL A 108 1.98 11.62 9.85
CA VAL A 108 2.82 11.43 11.04
C VAL A 108 3.54 10.08 10.94
N PHE A 109 4.88 10.10 10.98
CA PHE A 109 5.68 8.88 11.08
C PHE A 109 5.82 8.50 12.56
N VAL A 110 5.12 7.42 12.98
CA VAL A 110 4.89 7.13 14.41
C VAL A 110 6.14 6.65 15.13
N ASN A 111 6.92 5.78 14.48
CA ASN A 111 8.07 5.12 15.09
C ASN A 111 9.35 5.91 14.81
N PRO A 112 10.15 6.25 15.83
CA PRO A 112 11.44 6.88 15.57
C PRO A 112 12.36 5.89 14.81
N PRO A 113 13.28 6.41 13.97
CA PRO A 113 14.30 5.58 13.33
C PRO A 113 15.10 4.77 14.37
N VAL A 114 15.33 3.49 14.09
CA VAL A 114 15.95 2.55 15.03
C VAL A 114 17.46 2.68 14.98
N ALA A 115 18.06 3.11 16.08
CA ALA A 115 19.51 3.23 16.22
C ALA A 115 20.17 1.90 16.59
N GLY A 116 21.39 1.67 16.09
CA GLY A 116 22.23 0.54 16.48
C GLY A 116 21.78 -0.81 15.93
N ASP A 117 20.78 -0.88 15.04
CA ASP A 117 20.40 -2.11 14.36
C ASP A 117 21.40 -2.47 13.26
N GLN A 118 21.53 -3.75 12.99
CA GLN A 118 22.40 -4.27 11.93
C GLN A 118 21.74 -4.31 10.56
N LEU A 119 20.41 -4.14 10.52
CA LEU A 119 19.62 -4.12 9.28
C LEU A 119 19.40 -2.69 8.79
N PRO A 120 19.82 -2.37 7.57
CA PRO A 120 19.56 -1.04 7.00
C PRO A 120 18.08 -0.86 6.64
N THR A 121 17.70 0.39 6.40
CA THR A 121 16.38 0.76 5.87
C THR A 121 16.07 -0.01 4.59
N SER A 122 14.82 -0.44 4.47
CA SER A 122 14.27 -1.09 3.28
C SER A 122 14.35 -0.18 2.08
N ARG A 123 14.64 -0.76 0.92
CA ARG A 123 14.75 -0.01 -0.33
C ARG A 123 14.30 -0.85 -1.52
N SER A 124 13.65 -0.22 -2.45
CA SER A 124 13.35 -0.77 -3.77
C SER A 124 14.16 -0.02 -4.82
N ILE A 125 15.08 -0.70 -5.47
CA ILE A 125 15.87 -0.12 -6.55
C ILE A 125 15.04 -0.30 -7.83
N ILE A 126 14.56 0.83 -8.35
CA ILE A 126 13.64 0.90 -9.48
C ILE A 126 14.38 1.46 -10.68
N LEU A 127 14.62 0.61 -11.65
CA LEU A 127 15.29 0.94 -12.90
C LEU A 127 14.24 1.12 -14.00
N VAL A 128 14.20 2.33 -14.59
CA VAL A 128 13.18 2.71 -15.58
C VAL A 128 13.81 2.83 -16.94
N THR A 129 13.38 2.01 -17.89
CA THR A 129 13.85 2.03 -19.29
C THR A 129 13.08 3.08 -20.12
N PRO A 130 13.62 3.52 -21.32
CA PRO A 130 13.00 4.58 -22.12
C PRO A 130 11.58 4.27 -22.62
N ASP A 131 11.19 3.00 -22.65
CA ASP A 131 9.83 2.54 -22.97
C ASP A 131 8.86 2.64 -21.78
N GLY A 132 9.35 3.13 -20.61
CA GLY A 132 8.55 3.29 -19.39
C GLY A 132 8.49 2.06 -18.50
N GLU A 133 9.11 0.92 -18.91
CA GLU A 133 9.11 -0.30 -18.10
C GLU A 133 9.94 -0.13 -16.82
N ARG A 134 9.38 -0.61 -15.71
CA ARG A 134 9.97 -0.52 -14.36
C ARG A 134 10.43 -1.90 -13.88
N SER A 135 11.71 -2.03 -13.61
CA SER A 135 12.30 -3.24 -13.05
C SER A 135 12.65 -2.98 -11.58
N MET A 136 12.03 -3.71 -10.66
CA MET A 136 12.13 -3.43 -9.23
C MET A 136 12.89 -4.55 -8.52
N SER A 137 13.91 -4.16 -7.76
CA SER A 137 14.70 -5.04 -6.90
C SER A 137 14.55 -4.57 -5.45
N THR A 138 13.74 -5.28 -4.66
CA THR A 138 13.32 -4.85 -3.32
C THR A 138 14.00 -5.66 -2.22
N TYR A 139 14.71 -4.97 -1.34
CA TYR A 139 15.25 -5.49 -0.09
C TYR A 139 14.44 -4.95 1.08
N LEU A 140 13.83 -5.86 1.85
CA LEU A 140 12.91 -5.48 2.94
C LEU A 140 13.60 -4.96 4.19
N GLY A 141 14.88 -5.28 4.39
CA GLY A 141 15.69 -4.74 5.49
C GLY A 141 14.98 -4.77 6.84
N ILE A 142 15.12 -3.65 7.57
CA ILE A 142 14.56 -3.52 8.93
C ILE A 142 13.02 -3.46 8.95
N SER A 143 12.34 -3.11 7.84
CA SER A 143 10.86 -3.03 7.84
C SER A 143 10.23 -4.40 8.09
N ALA A 144 10.88 -5.48 7.66
CA ALA A 144 10.42 -6.85 7.90
C ALA A 144 10.50 -7.29 9.38
N GLU A 145 11.17 -6.50 10.23
CA GLU A 145 11.26 -6.74 11.68
C GLU A 145 10.19 -5.98 12.49
N LEU A 146 9.29 -5.26 11.80
CA LEU A 146 8.17 -4.61 12.47
C LEU A 146 7.37 -5.64 13.27
N GLY A 147 7.13 -5.33 14.54
CA GLY A 147 6.51 -6.25 15.47
C GLY A 147 5.54 -5.56 16.44
N PRO A 148 4.98 -6.31 17.41
CA PRO A 148 4.01 -5.78 18.35
C PRO A 148 4.55 -4.65 19.24
N ASP A 149 5.87 -4.58 19.46
CA ASP A 149 6.49 -3.50 20.25
C ASP A 149 6.49 -2.16 19.49
N ASP A 150 6.43 -2.19 18.18
CA ASP A 150 6.30 -1.00 17.33
C ASP A 150 4.88 -0.40 17.34
N VAL A 151 3.90 -1.12 17.89
CA VAL A 151 2.49 -0.70 17.97
C VAL A 151 2.19 -0.13 19.35
N ASN A 152 2.18 1.21 19.43
CA ASN A 152 1.77 1.91 20.64
C ASN A 152 0.25 2.14 20.66
N PRO A 153 -0.54 1.53 21.60
CA PRO A 153 -1.98 1.70 21.66
C PRO A 153 -2.46 3.15 21.78
N ALA A 154 -1.64 4.04 22.37
CA ALA A 154 -2.01 5.45 22.54
C ALA A 154 -2.20 6.18 21.20
N VAL A 155 -1.56 5.73 20.13
CA VAL A 155 -1.68 6.32 18.79
C VAL A 155 -3.10 6.18 18.23
N PHE A 156 -3.85 5.15 18.67
CA PHE A 156 -5.20 4.86 18.19
C PHE A 156 -6.29 5.73 18.82
N GLN A 157 -5.96 6.55 19.82
CA GLN A 157 -6.95 7.44 20.43
C GLN A 157 -7.48 8.45 19.42
N GLY A 158 -8.79 8.37 19.14
CA GLY A 158 -9.48 9.17 18.13
C GLY A 158 -9.26 8.70 16.69
N ALA A 159 -8.62 7.55 16.48
CA ALA A 159 -8.55 6.92 15.16
C ALA A 159 -9.93 6.33 14.80
N GLY A 160 -10.39 6.64 13.58
CA GLY A 160 -11.59 6.02 13.02
C GLY A 160 -11.30 4.80 12.17
N TRP A 161 -10.08 4.73 11.61
CA TRP A 161 -9.74 3.73 10.60
C TRP A 161 -8.31 3.25 10.76
N LEU A 162 -8.14 1.94 10.69
CA LEU A 162 -6.85 1.26 10.55
C LEU A 162 -6.78 0.58 9.19
N PHE A 163 -5.67 0.76 8.47
CA PHE A 163 -5.40 0.11 7.20
C PHE A 163 -4.09 -0.68 7.25
N LEU A 164 -4.14 -1.93 6.80
CA LEU A 164 -3.05 -2.90 6.81
C LEU A 164 -2.75 -3.40 5.40
N GLU A 165 -1.55 -3.93 5.17
CA GLU A 165 -1.15 -4.55 3.90
C GLU A 165 -0.73 -6.01 4.08
N GLY A 166 -1.03 -6.85 3.09
CA GLY A 166 -0.69 -8.27 3.12
C GLY A 166 0.79 -8.57 3.03
N TYR A 167 1.60 -7.67 2.48
CA TYR A 167 3.05 -7.88 2.32
C TYR A 167 3.82 -8.06 3.63
N LEU A 168 3.37 -7.46 4.73
CA LEU A 168 4.03 -7.59 6.03
C LEU A 168 3.77 -8.96 6.70
N PHE A 169 2.95 -9.81 6.11
CA PHE A 169 2.61 -11.14 6.62
C PHE A 169 3.74 -12.18 6.50
N ASP A 170 4.81 -11.90 5.77
CA ASP A 170 5.93 -12.84 5.61
C ASP A 170 6.66 -13.13 6.92
N LYS A 171 6.50 -12.29 7.95
CA LYS A 171 7.18 -12.44 9.24
C LYS A 171 6.17 -12.64 10.38
N PRO A 172 6.44 -13.57 11.32
CA PRO A 172 5.55 -13.82 12.45
C PRO A 172 5.25 -12.58 13.30
N LYS A 173 6.26 -11.72 13.55
CA LYS A 173 6.11 -10.48 14.31
C LYS A 173 5.11 -9.51 13.64
N GLY A 174 5.12 -9.41 12.32
CA GLY A 174 4.18 -8.56 11.57
C GLY A 174 2.73 -9.00 11.79
N LYS A 175 2.46 -10.31 11.83
CA LYS A 175 1.13 -10.86 12.14
C LYS A 175 0.67 -10.48 13.54
N GLU A 176 1.56 -10.58 14.54
CA GLU A 176 1.26 -10.18 15.93
C GLU A 176 1.02 -8.67 16.05
N ALA A 177 1.80 -7.86 15.32
CA ALA A 177 1.61 -6.42 15.23
C ALA A 177 0.22 -6.07 14.69
N PHE A 178 -0.23 -6.74 13.62
CA PHE A 178 -1.55 -6.52 13.03
C PHE A 178 -2.68 -6.84 14.00
N LEU A 179 -2.59 -7.98 14.70
CA LEU A 179 -3.59 -8.36 15.69
C LEU A 179 -3.65 -7.36 16.87
N LYS A 180 -2.49 -6.87 17.31
CA LYS A 180 -2.42 -5.84 18.35
C LYS A 180 -3.02 -4.53 17.89
N ALA A 181 -2.69 -4.10 16.67
CA ALA A 181 -3.19 -2.86 16.09
C ALA A 181 -4.71 -2.89 15.87
N ALA A 182 -5.23 -3.98 15.32
CA ALA A 182 -6.68 -4.15 15.13
C ALA A 182 -7.43 -4.07 16.46
N ARG A 183 -6.92 -4.75 17.48
CA ARG A 183 -7.49 -4.67 18.83
C ARG A 183 -7.47 -3.24 19.37
N SER A 184 -6.33 -2.55 19.29
CA SER A 184 -6.21 -1.16 19.77
C SER A 184 -7.12 -0.21 19.00
N CYS A 185 -7.32 -0.43 17.71
CA CYS A 185 -8.25 0.34 16.88
C CYS A 185 -9.70 0.13 17.34
N HIS A 186 -10.12 -1.13 17.56
CA HIS A 186 -11.47 -1.45 18.04
C HIS A 186 -11.72 -0.91 19.46
N GLU A 187 -10.75 -1.01 20.37
CA GLU A 187 -10.83 -0.44 21.72
C GLU A 187 -11.01 1.08 21.69
N ALA A 188 -10.50 1.75 20.65
CA ALA A 188 -10.70 3.17 20.40
C ALA A 188 -12.01 3.49 19.63
N GLY A 189 -12.82 2.49 19.27
CA GLY A 189 -14.07 2.63 18.54
C GLY A 189 -13.90 2.79 17.02
N GLY A 190 -12.72 2.50 16.47
CA GLY A 190 -12.42 2.53 15.04
C GLY A 190 -12.70 1.21 14.32
N GLN A 191 -12.48 1.18 13.02
CA GLN A 191 -12.60 0.03 12.14
C GLN A 191 -11.25 -0.38 11.56
N ALA A 192 -10.99 -1.68 11.48
CA ALA A 192 -9.74 -2.24 10.97
C ALA A 192 -9.96 -2.94 9.62
N GLY A 193 -9.09 -2.69 8.67
CA GLY A 193 -9.14 -3.36 7.38
C GLY A 193 -7.77 -3.65 6.79
N ILE A 194 -7.76 -4.52 5.78
CA ILE A 194 -6.56 -4.97 5.10
C ILE A 194 -6.75 -5.02 3.59
N ALA A 195 -5.67 -4.70 2.85
CA ALA A 195 -5.51 -5.12 1.47
C ALA A 195 -4.80 -6.47 1.43
N LEU A 196 -5.29 -7.42 0.61
CA LEU A 196 -4.68 -8.73 0.44
C LEU A 196 -3.32 -8.63 -0.28
N SER A 197 -3.12 -7.58 -1.05
CA SER A 197 -1.88 -7.10 -1.67
C SER A 197 -1.35 -7.92 -2.85
N ASP A 198 -1.25 -9.25 -2.72
CA ASP A 198 -0.65 -10.09 -3.75
C ASP A 198 -1.08 -11.55 -3.61
N PRO A 199 -1.48 -12.24 -4.71
CA PRO A 199 -1.90 -13.65 -4.65
C PRO A 199 -0.82 -14.59 -4.10
N PHE A 200 0.48 -14.31 -4.35
CA PHE A 200 1.57 -15.14 -3.83
C PHE A 200 1.75 -14.99 -2.32
N CYS A 201 1.52 -13.79 -1.77
CA CYS A 201 1.46 -13.59 -0.31
C CYS A 201 0.30 -14.37 0.31
N VAL A 202 -0.87 -14.28 -0.32
CA VAL A 202 -2.07 -15.02 0.11
C VAL A 202 -1.79 -16.53 0.10
N ASP A 203 -1.20 -17.06 -0.97
CA ASP A 203 -0.92 -18.49 -1.10
C ASP A 203 0.04 -19.01 -0.02
N ARG A 204 1.09 -18.25 0.29
CA ARG A 204 2.05 -18.62 1.34
C ARG A 204 1.46 -18.62 2.74
N HIS A 205 0.50 -17.72 3.01
CA HIS A 205 -0.01 -17.47 4.36
C HIS A 205 -1.54 -17.60 4.47
N ARG A 206 -2.16 -18.38 3.58
CA ARG A 206 -3.62 -18.49 3.43
C ARG A 206 -4.38 -18.72 4.74
N ALA A 207 -3.93 -19.64 5.56
CA ALA A 207 -4.59 -19.93 6.83
C ALA A 207 -4.58 -18.73 7.79
N ASP A 208 -3.52 -17.94 7.78
CA ASP A 208 -3.41 -16.75 8.61
C ASP A 208 -4.27 -15.61 8.05
N PHE A 209 -4.26 -15.41 6.72
CA PHE A 209 -5.19 -14.46 6.08
C PHE A 209 -6.64 -14.81 6.34
N ARG A 210 -7.03 -16.10 6.21
CA ARG A 210 -8.40 -16.53 6.53
C ARG A 210 -8.78 -16.21 7.98
N ARG A 211 -7.89 -16.46 8.94
CA ARG A 211 -8.13 -16.10 10.35
C ARG A 211 -8.23 -14.61 10.57
N LEU A 212 -7.41 -13.82 9.88
CA LEU A 212 -7.43 -12.36 9.98
C LEU A 212 -8.74 -11.81 9.41
N VAL A 213 -9.13 -12.26 8.22
CA VAL A 213 -10.35 -11.83 7.52
C VAL A 213 -11.61 -12.21 8.31
N ALA A 214 -11.69 -13.45 8.82
CA ALA A 214 -12.84 -13.93 9.57
C ALA A 214 -12.89 -13.44 11.04
N GLY A 215 -11.84 -12.79 11.51
CA GLY A 215 -11.70 -12.34 12.88
C GLY A 215 -11.74 -10.81 13.01
N PRO A 216 -10.56 -10.15 13.09
CA PRO A 216 -10.48 -8.75 13.46
C PRO A 216 -10.67 -7.74 12.32
N MET A 217 -10.97 -8.16 11.09
CA MET A 217 -11.14 -7.21 9.97
C MET A 217 -12.60 -6.86 9.73
N ASP A 218 -12.90 -5.56 9.74
CA ASP A 218 -14.21 -5.01 9.41
C ASP A 218 -14.39 -4.86 7.90
N TYR A 219 -13.29 -4.60 7.17
CA TYR A 219 -13.29 -4.50 5.72
C TYR A 219 -12.02 -5.09 5.11
N VAL A 220 -12.16 -5.71 3.94
CA VAL A 220 -11.05 -6.32 3.22
C VAL A 220 -11.11 -5.95 1.74
N ILE A 221 -9.96 -5.50 1.22
CA ILE A 221 -9.79 -5.13 -0.19
C ILE A 221 -8.92 -6.18 -0.86
N GLY A 222 -9.37 -6.69 -1.99
CA GLY A 222 -8.59 -7.60 -2.82
C GLY A 222 -8.97 -7.49 -4.30
N ASN A 223 -8.11 -7.95 -5.17
CA ASN A 223 -8.46 -8.14 -6.57
C ASN A 223 -9.03 -9.55 -6.81
N VAL A 224 -9.48 -9.82 -8.06
CA VAL A 224 -10.06 -11.10 -8.44
C VAL A 224 -9.17 -12.28 -8.06
N HIS A 225 -7.87 -12.20 -8.39
CA HIS A 225 -6.92 -13.29 -8.17
C HIS A 225 -6.61 -13.51 -6.69
N GLU A 226 -6.55 -12.44 -5.91
CA GLU A 226 -6.36 -12.51 -4.47
C GLU A 226 -7.54 -13.20 -3.77
N TRP A 227 -8.78 -12.86 -4.15
CA TRP A 227 -9.97 -13.51 -3.60
C TRP A 227 -10.06 -14.98 -3.98
N GLN A 228 -9.80 -15.30 -5.27
CA GLN A 228 -9.76 -16.68 -5.74
C GLN A 228 -8.67 -17.51 -5.05
N SER A 229 -7.48 -16.92 -4.85
CA SER A 229 -6.39 -17.55 -4.11
C SER A 229 -6.75 -17.80 -2.64
N LEU A 230 -7.33 -16.80 -1.95
CA LEU A 230 -7.67 -16.91 -0.52
C LEU A 230 -8.66 -18.04 -0.25
N TYR A 231 -9.66 -18.19 -1.10
CA TYR A 231 -10.71 -19.20 -0.94
C TYR A 231 -10.47 -20.50 -1.75
N GLN A 232 -9.40 -20.54 -2.56
CA GLN A 232 -9.03 -21.68 -3.42
C GLN A 232 -10.16 -22.11 -4.35
N VAL A 233 -10.85 -21.17 -4.95
CA VAL A 233 -11.91 -21.37 -5.91
C VAL A 233 -11.68 -20.55 -7.17
N ALA A 234 -11.95 -21.13 -8.34
CA ALA A 234 -11.76 -20.43 -9.61
C ALA A 234 -12.91 -19.48 -9.93
N ASP A 235 -14.11 -19.73 -9.39
CA ASP A 235 -15.27 -18.87 -9.57
C ASP A 235 -15.20 -17.68 -8.60
N LEU A 236 -15.19 -16.47 -9.15
CA LEU A 236 -15.17 -15.23 -8.36
C LEU A 236 -16.42 -15.07 -7.50
N GLU A 237 -17.60 -15.42 -8.03
CA GLU A 237 -18.85 -15.29 -7.27
C GLU A 237 -18.85 -16.19 -6.04
N GLU A 238 -18.34 -17.41 -6.16
CA GLU A 238 -18.18 -18.31 -5.02
C GLU A 238 -17.12 -17.79 -4.04
N ALA A 239 -15.99 -17.24 -4.52
CA ALA A 239 -14.98 -16.62 -3.66
C ALA A 239 -15.57 -15.47 -2.83
N LEU A 240 -16.33 -14.58 -3.49
CA LEU A 240 -16.94 -13.43 -2.81
C LEU A 240 -18.08 -13.83 -1.87
N ARG A 241 -18.84 -14.87 -2.20
CA ARG A 241 -19.86 -15.45 -1.32
C ARG A 241 -19.23 -15.98 -0.03
N LEU A 242 -18.11 -16.70 -0.14
CA LEU A 242 -17.36 -17.20 1.03
C LEU A 242 -16.75 -16.04 1.84
N ALA A 243 -16.21 -15.03 1.16
CA ALA A 243 -15.64 -13.85 1.78
C ALA A 243 -16.67 -13.05 2.59
N SER A 244 -17.87 -12.86 2.04
CA SER A 244 -18.95 -12.13 2.72
C SER A 244 -19.55 -12.88 3.91
N ALA A 245 -19.32 -14.19 4.02
CA ALA A 245 -19.64 -14.94 5.21
C ALA A 245 -18.59 -14.78 6.32
N ASP A 246 -17.35 -14.48 5.97
CA ASP A 246 -16.22 -14.30 6.88
C ASP A 246 -16.04 -12.84 7.34
N CYS A 247 -16.37 -11.83 6.49
CA CYS A 247 -16.10 -10.41 6.76
C CYS A 247 -17.32 -9.54 6.40
N GLY A 248 -17.60 -8.54 7.24
CA GLY A 248 -18.74 -7.64 7.08
C GLY A 248 -18.68 -6.75 5.83
N THR A 249 -17.48 -6.34 5.39
CA THR A 249 -17.31 -5.54 4.17
C THR A 249 -16.22 -6.11 3.28
N VAL A 250 -16.61 -6.58 2.10
CA VAL A 250 -15.74 -7.19 1.08
C VAL A 250 -15.67 -6.30 -0.14
N ILE A 251 -14.47 -5.96 -0.58
CA ILE A 251 -14.23 -5.10 -1.74
C ILE A 251 -13.37 -5.86 -2.75
N CYS A 252 -13.87 -6.01 -3.99
CA CYS A 252 -13.15 -6.65 -5.08
C CYS A 252 -12.89 -5.67 -6.23
N THR A 253 -11.63 -5.33 -6.44
CA THR A 253 -11.19 -4.56 -7.61
C THR A 253 -11.05 -5.48 -8.83
N ARG A 254 -11.42 -4.97 -10.03
CA ARG A 254 -11.45 -5.79 -11.26
C ARG A 254 -10.76 -5.11 -12.43
N SER A 255 -9.66 -4.41 -12.17
CA SER A 255 -8.90 -3.68 -13.20
C SER A 255 -9.77 -2.71 -14.01
N GLY A 256 -10.03 -2.99 -15.27
CA GLY A 256 -10.85 -2.18 -16.17
C GLY A 256 -12.37 -2.38 -16.06
N ASP A 257 -12.85 -3.17 -15.10
CA ASP A 257 -14.26 -3.43 -14.84
C ASP A 257 -14.72 -2.79 -13.52
N ASP A 258 -16.05 -2.65 -13.36
CA ASP A 258 -16.65 -2.08 -12.16
C ASP A 258 -16.24 -2.85 -10.90
N ALA A 259 -15.84 -2.16 -9.85
CA ALA A 259 -15.52 -2.80 -8.59
C ALA A 259 -16.79 -3.38 -7.93
N ILE A 260 -16.66 -4.53 -7.28
CA ILE A 260 -17.71 -5.16 -6.50
C ILE A 260 -17.50 -4.84 -5.04
N LEU A 261 -18.58 -4.43 -4.37
CA LEU A 261 -18.58 -4.14 -2.95
C LEU A 261 -19.73 -4.92 -2.30
N ILE A 262 -19.45 -5.61 -1.20
CA ILE A 262 -20.45 -6.38 -0.47
C ILE A 262 -20.38 -5.91 0.99
N ARG A 263 -21.52 -5.52 1.55
CA ARG A 263 -21.64 -5.20 2.98
C ARG A 263 -22.91 -5.82 3.52
N ASP A 264 -22.78 -6.56 4.61
CA ASP A 264 -23.92 -7.23 5.27
C ASP A 264 -24.77 -8.09 4.32
N GLY A 265 -24.12 -8.71 3.33
CA GLY A 265 -24.76 -9.52 2.30
C GLY A 265 -25.38 -8.73 1.12
N GLU A 266 -25.45 -7.40 1.20
CA GLU A 266 -25.87 -6.56 0.08
C GLU A 266 -24.72 -6.36 -0.91
N ARG A 267 -24.99 -6.69 -2.20
CA ARG A 267 -24.01 -6.52 -3.29
C ARG A 267 -24.25 -5.20 -4.02
N LEU A 268 -23.20 -4.39 -4.08
CA LEU A 268 -23.14 -3.11 -4.77
C LEU A 268 -22.03 -3.13 -5.82
N THR A 269 -22.10 -2.20 -6.77
CA THR A 269 -21.02 -1.96 -7.75
C THR A 269 -20.59 -0.51 -7.73
N ALA A 270 -19.30 -0.26 -7.93
CA ALA A 270 -18.76 1.07 -8.18
C ALA A 270 -18.24 1.13 -9.62
N PRO A 271 -18.81 2.01 -10.46
CA PRO A 271 -18.40 2.12 -11.85
C PRO A 271 -16.91 2.46 -11.98
N VAL A 272 -16.22 1.77 -12.89
CA VAL A 272 -14.83 2.06 -13.20
C VAL A 272 -14.72 3.44 -13.85
N HIS A 273 -13.66 4.19 -13.54
CA HIS A 273 -13.32 5.42 -14.25
C HIS A 273 -12.26 5.08 -15.33
N ARG A 274 -12.68 5.02 -16.59
CA ARG A 274 -11.84 4.56 -17.70
C ARG A 274 -10.86 5.63 -18.13
N VAL A 275 -9.58 5.27 -18.17
CA VAL A 275 -8.46 6.10 -18.68
C VAL A 275 -7.54 5.23 -19.52
N VAL A 276 -6.65 5.85 -20.27
CA VAL A 276 -5.54 5.14 -20.92
C VAL A 276 -4.41 5.01 -19.90
N PRO A 277 -4.07 3.80 -19.45
CA PRO A 277 -3.05 3.62 -18.42
C PRO A 277 -1.65 3.94 -18.96
N VAL A 278 -0.87 4.64 -18.14
CA VAL A 278 0.55 4.94 -18.35
C VAL A 278 1.41 4.07 -17.43
N ASP A 279 1.05 4.00 -16.14
CA ASP A 279 1.76 3.21 -15.12
C ASP A 279 0.73 2.67 -14.12
N ALA A 280 0.61 1.35 -13.97
CA ALA A 280 -0.34 0.75 -13.05
C ALA A 280 0.12 0.75 -11.57
N THR A 281 1.32 1.26 -11.28
CA THR A 281 1.87 1.33 -9.92
C THR A 281 1.00 2.20 -9.04
N GLY A 282 0.61 1.69 -7.87
CA GLY A 282 -0.20 2.43 -6.92
C GLY A 282 -1.71 2.45 -7.20
N ALA A 283 -2.20 1.80 -8.26
CA ALA A 283 -3.64 1.73 -8.55
C ALA A 283 -4.45 1.20 -7.36
N GLY A 284 -4.01 0.09 -6.76
CA GLY A 284 -4.63 -0.49 -5.57
C GLY A 284 -4.52 0.41 -4.34
N ASP A 285 -3.37 1.06 -4.17
CA ASP A 285 -3.10 1.98 -3.06
C ASP A 285 -4.04 3.19 -3.12
N GLN A 286 -4.21 3.78 -4.31
CA GLN A 286 -5.08 4.94 -4.48
C GLN A 286 -6.56 4.56 -4.51
N PHE A 287 -6.91 3.36 -5.01
CA PHE A 287 -8.26 2.83 -4.81
C PHE A 287 -8.60 2.76 -3.32
N ALA A 288 -7.71 2.17 -2.51
CA ALA A 288 -7.88 2.10 -1.05
C ALA A 288 -7.96 3.50 -0.42
N ALA A 289 -7.15 4.46 -0.89
CA ALA A 289 -7.18 5.84 -0.39
C ALA A 289 -8.55 6.51 -0.62
N GLY A 290 -9.08 6.46 -1.83
CA GLY A 290 -10.39 7.02 -2.17
C GLY A 290 -11.53 6.32 -1.44
N LEU A 291 -11.48 5.00 -1.35
CA LEU A 291 -12.47 4.20 -0.60
C LEU A 291 -12.49 4.56 0.89
N ILE A 292 -11.33 4.52 1.56
CA ILE A 292 -11.22 4.81 3.00
C ILE A 292 -11.61 6.26 3.28
N TYR A 293 -11.24 7.20 2.41
CA TYR A 293 -11.69 8.58 2.51
C TYR A 293 -13.23 8.69 2.50
N GLY A 294 -13.89 8.05 1.55
CA GLY A 294 -15.35 8.01 1.47
C GLY A 294 -15.99 7.38 2.71
N LEU A 295 -15.45 6.22 3.15
CA LEU A 295 -15.91 5.55 4.37
C LEU A 295 -15.75 6.45 5.61
N ALA A 296 -14.63 7.17 5.72
CA ALA A 296 -14.36 8.09 6.82
C ALA A 296 -15.30 9.31 6.82
N LEU A 297 -15.79 9.74 5.66
CA LEU A 297 -16.84 10.77 5.54
C LEU A 297 -18.25 10.23 5.82
N GLY A 298 -18.42 8.90 5.95
CA GLY A 298 -19.71 8.28 6.16
C GLY A 298 -20.63 8.27 4.92
N VAL A 299 -20.07 8.41 3.71
CA VAL A 299 -20.86 8.31 2.48
C VAL A 299 -21.28 6.84 2.21
N PRO A 300 -22.33 6.60 1.41
CA PRO A 300 -22.71 5.24 1.03
C PRO A 300 -21.56 4.46 0.41
N LEU A 301 -21.48 3.14 0.68
CA LEU A 301 -20.38 2.30 0.24
C LEU A 301 -20.11 2.35 -1.27
N ALA A 302 -21.17 2.40 -2.09
CA ALA A 302 -21.05 2.54 -3.55
C ALA A 302 -20.37 3.87 -3.94
N VAL A 303 -20.67 4.95 -3.23
CA VAL A 303 -20.04 6.28 -3.42
C VAL A 303 -18.57 6.22 -3.03
N ALA A 304 -18.25 5.62 -1.87
CA ALA A 304 -16.87 5.41 -1.43
C ALA A 304 -16.08 4.56 -2.44
N GLY A 305 -16.68 3.50 -2.97
CA GLY A 305 -16.09 2.68 -4.03
C GLY A 305 -15.83 3.47 -5.32
N ARG A 306 -16.77 4.36 -5.71
CA ARG A 306 -16.58 5.24 -6.88
C ARG A 306 -15.42 6.21 -6.67
N MET A 307 -15.26 6.79 -5.47
CA MET A 307 -14.08 7.60 -5.12
C MET A 307 -12.78 6.80 -5.26
N GLY A 308 -12.79 5.53 -4.84
CA GLY A 308 -11.66 4.62 -5.05
C GLY A 308 -11.34 4.43 -6.54
N CYS A 309 -12.35 4.20 -7.38
CA CYS A 309 -12.17 4.04 -8.83
C CYS A 309 -11.59 5.31 -9.49
N ILE A 310 -12.02 6.50 -9.08
CA ILE A 310 -11.50 7.78 -9.60
C ILE A 310 -10.04 7.98 -9.17
N ALA A 311 -9.73 7.74 -7.90
CA ALA A 311 -8.36 7.87 -7.39
C ALA A 311 -7.39 6.88 -8.05
N ALA A 312 -7.82 5.63 -8.27
CA ALA A 312 -7.05 4.65 -9.04
C ALA A 312 -6.83 5.09 -10.50
N ALA A 313 -7.85 5.64 -11.13
CA ALA A 313 -7.76 6.10 -12.52
C ALA A 313 -6.83 7.30 -12.68
N GLU A 314 -6.82 8.22 -11.71
CA GLU A 314 -5.89 9.35 -11.71
C GLU A 314 -4.45 8.88 -11.68
N VAL A 315 -4.10 8.01 -10.73
CA VAL A 315 -2.72 7.57 -10.53
C VAL A 315 -2.19 6.75 -11.70
N ILE A 316 -3.01 5.93 -12.35
CA ILE A 316 -2.56 5.15 -13.52
C ILE A 316 -2.41 6.00 -14.79
N GLY A 317 -2.87 7.23 -14.79
CA GLY A 317 -2.72 8.19 -15.90
C GLY A 317 -1.34 8.84 -16.01
N HIS A 318 -0.45 8.64 -15.06
CA HIS A 318 0.91 9.19 -15.03
C HIS A 318 1.90 8.19 -14.39
N VAL A 319 3.18 8.54 -14.32
CA VAL A 319 4.22 7.71 -13.71
C VAL A 319 4.31 7.94 -12.21
N GLY A 320 4.18 6.88 -11.42
CA GLY A 320 4.35 6.91 -9.97
C GLY A 320 3.08 6.58 -9.19
N PRO A 321 3.21 6.21 -7.89
CA PRO A 321 2.11 5.63 -7.11
C PRO A 321 1.25 6.64 -6.35
N ARG A 322 1.51 7.95 -6.49
CA ARG A 322 0.82 9.00 -5.71
C ARG A 322 0.12 9.98 -6.62
N PRO A 323 -1.06 10.52 -6.23
CA PRO A 323 -1.80 11.46 -7.04
C PRO A 323 -1.00 12.73 -7.34
N GLU A 324 -1.15 13.27 -8.54
CA GLU A 324 -0.61 14.57 -8.95
C GLU A 324 -1.69 15.65 -9.03
N ARG A 325 -2.98 15.25 -9.10
CA ARG A 325 -4.14 16.16 -9.19
C ARG A 325 -4.90 16.28 -7.87
N ASP A 326 -5.72 17.31 -7.75
CA ASP A 326 -6.66 17.46 -6.64
C ASP A 326 -7.86 16.52 -6.80
N LEU A 327 -7.76 15.32 -6.25
CA LEU A 327 -8.83 14.32 -6.24
C LEU A 327 -10.15 14.86 -5.63
N ARG A 328 -10.10 15.82 -4.70
CA ARG A 328 -11.31 16.41 -4.15
C ARG A 328 -12.06 17.24 -5.19
N ALA A 329 -11.34 17.88 -6.11
CA ALA A 329 -11.96 18.56 -7.24
C ALA A 329 -12.68 17.58 -8.16
N ASP A 330 -12.05 16.42 -8.45
CA ASP A 330 -12.66 15.37 -9.25
C ASP A 330 -13.91 14.77 -8.56
N PHE A 331 -13.87 14.55 -7.26
CA PHE A 331 -15.02 14.06 -6.48
C PHE A 331 -16.19 15.06 -6.47
N ARG A 332 -15.90 16.37 -6.37
CA ARG A 332 -16.95 17.41 -6.49
C ARG A 332 -17.54 17.47 -7.88
N ALA A 333 -16.72 17.35 -8.91
CA ALA A 333 -17.17 17.37 -10.30
C ALA A 333 -18.14 16.21 -10.60
N GLU A 334 -17.99 15.08 -9.93
CA GLU A 334 -18.90 13.94 -10.01
C GLU A 334 -20.06 13.99 -8.95
N GLY A 335 -20.12 15.03 -8.12
CA GLY A 335 -21.17 15.16 -7.11
C GLY A 335 -21.09 14.15 -5.98
N LEU A 336 -19.90 13.66 -5.65
CA LEU A 336 -19.68 12.65 -4.60
C LEU A 336 -19.46 13.28 -3.23
N ILE A 337 -19.04 14.56 -3.18
CA ILE A 337 -18.87 15.39 -1.97
C ILE A 337 -19.34 16.81 -2.22
#